data_4003d8f12a52d90cb0cb6a3c9a47831d
#
_entry.id   4003d8f12a52d90cb0cb6a3c9a47831d
#
_cell.length_a   1.000
_cell.length_b   1.000
_cell.length_c   1.000
_cell.angle_alpha   90.00
_cell.angle_beta   90.00
_cell.angle_gamma   90.00
#
_symmetry.space_group_name_H-M   'P 1'
#
loop_
_entity.id
_entity.type
_entity.pdbx_description
1 polymer ?
#
loop_
_entity_poly.entity_id
_entity_poly.type
_entity_poly.pdbx_seq_one_letter_code
_entity_poly.pdbx_strand_id
1 'polypeptide(L)'
;YFEIDKKSTLFIDCYALGVWIGGMFMYQAARMIANTGKYQFSVITPGADKIEALKAVKRLGPKFDQIIIGGYGPLVKDLIDMGEMHGITWGDYEMKYFFAAEGFTEGFRDYVIQRGGVRASFYGTINHYGTADLGTMAHETPLSIIIRRLAVEKEEIFSDVFAEAHRQPFPLEEVPLGL
;
A
#
# COMPACT_ATOMS: atom_id res chain seq x y z
N TYR A 1 -8.91 -9.39 1.14
CA TYR A 1 -7.91 -9.25 2.22
C TYR A 1 -8.25 -8.07 3.14
N PHE A 2 -8.72 -6.97 2.60
CA PHE A 2 -9.04 -5.75 3.34
C PHE A 2 -10.50 -5.70 3.83
N GLU A 3 -11.27 -6.77 3.65
CA GLU A 3 -12.64 -6.92 4.17
C GLU A 3 -13.58 -5.74 3.86
N ILE A 4 -13.46 -5.15 2.67
CA ILE A 4 -14.30 -4.02 2.23
C ILE A 4 -15.78 -4.39 2.12
N ASP A 5 -16.10 -5.69 2.12
CA ASP A 5 -17.44 -6.25 2.16
C ASP A 5 -18.07 -6.23 3.55
N LYS A 6 -17.26 -6.01 4.60
CA LYS A 6 -17.68 -6.03 6.00
C LYS A 6 -17.48 -4.70 6.72
N LYS A 7 -16.63 -3.84 6.20
CA LYS A 7 -16.19 -2.60 6.85
C LYS A 7 -16.47 -1.40 5.98
N SER A 8 -17.02 -0.35 6.56
CA SER A 8 -17.05 0.95 5.90
C SER A 8 -15.62 1.42 5.68
N THR A 9 -15.28 1.75 4.43
CA THR A 9 -13.90 1.96 3.99
C THR A 9 -13.70 3.32 3.36
N LEU A 10 -12.73 4.08 3.86
CA LEU A 10 -12.22 5.27 3.21
C LEU A 10 -10.93 4.91 2.46
N PHE A 11 -10.96 5.00 1.14
CA PHE A 11 -9.75 4.89 0.32
C PHE A 11 -9.18 6.28 0.03
N ILE A 12 -7.93 6.50 0.43
CA ILE A 12 -7.19 7.73 0.18
C ILE A 12 -6.15 7.43 -0.91
N ASP A 13 -6.43 7.90 -2.11
CA ASP A 13 -5.59 7.70 -3.28
C ASP A 13 -4.45 8.72 -3.28
N CYS A 14 -3.29 8.31 -2.79
CA CYS A 14 -2.06 9.11 -2.77
C CYS A 14 -1.10 8.77 -3.91
N TYR A 15 -1.56 8.05 -4.93
CA TYR A 15 -0.78 7.92 -6.16
C TYR A 15 -0.71 9.25 -6.89
N ALA A 16 0.42 9.52 -7.54
CA ALA A 16 0.56 10.73 -8.32
C ALA A 16 -0.47 10.77 -9.45
N LEU A 17 -1.12 11.91 -9.58
CA LEU A 17 -2.07 12.22 -10.64
C LEU A 17 -1.39 13.04 -11.75
N GLY A 18 -2.09 13.32 -12.83
CA GLY A 18 -1.56 14.09 -13.95
C GLY A 18 -0.88 13.21 -14.98
N VAL A 19 0.43 13.35 -15.16
CA VAL A 19 1.19 12.58 -16.17
C VAL A 19 1.36 11.10 -15.84
N TRP A 20 1.12 10.72 -14.59
CA TRP A 20 1.20 9.34 -14.11
C TRP A 20 -0.18 8.70 -14.13
N ILE A 21 -0.36 7.73 -15.01
CA ILE A 21 -1.66 7.06 -15.18
C ILE A 21 -2.06 6.18 -13.98
N GLY A 22 -1.10 5.77 -13.15
CA GLY A 22 -1.35 4.85 -12.02
C GLY A 22 -2.41 5.36 -11.04
N GLY A 23 -2.35 6.64 -10.66
CA GLY A 23 -3.35 7.25 -9.79
C GLY A 23 -4.75 7.28 -10.44
N MET A 24 -4.81 7.52 -11.74
CA MET A 24 -6.10 7.49 -12.46
C MET A 24 -6.70 6.09 -12.53
N PHE A 25 -5.88 5.06 -12.73
CA PHE A 25 -6.34 3.68 -12.67
C PHE A 25 -6.86 3.30 -11.29
N MET A 26 -6.15 3.69 -10.23
CA MET A 26 -6.60 3.44 -8.86
C MET A 26 -7.91 4.15 -8.57
N TYR A 27 -8.01 5.42 -8.92
CA TYR A 27 -9.24 6.18 -8.77
C TYR A 27 -10.41 5.54 -9.51
N GLN A 28 -10.19 5.16 -10.78
CA GLN A 28 -11.23 4.52 -11.59
C GLN A 28 -11.70 3.20 -10.97
N ALA A 29 -10.76 2.35 -10.54
CA ALA A 29 -11.09 1.08 -9.87
C ALA A 29 -11.85 1.32 -8.55
N ALA A 30 -11.40 2.27 -7.73
CA ALA A 30 -12.07 2.63 -6.49
C ALA A 30 -13.49 3.18 -6.73
N ARG A 31 -13.67 4.02 -7.75
CA ARG A 31 -15.00 4.51 -8.15
C ARG A 31 -15.92 3.39 -8.63
N MET A 32 -15.40 2.45 -9.39
CA MET A 32 -16.20 1.30 -9.82
C MET A 32 -16.72 0.53 -8.61
N ILE A 33 -15.89 0.29 -7.59
CA ILE A 33 -16.31 -0.36 -6.34
C ILE A 33 -17.39 0.48 -5.64
N ALA A 34 -17.15 1.77 -5.43
CA ALA A 34 -18.08 2.67 -4.77
C ALA A 34 -19.44 2.74 -5.48
N ASN A 35 -19.43 2.81 -6.81
CA ASN A 35 -20.65 2.94 -7.61
C ASN A 35 -21.51 1.66 -7.66
N THR A 36 -20.97 0.50 -7.25
CA THR A 36 -21.79 -0.72 -7.18
C THR A 36 -22.91 -0.63 -6.14
N GLY A 37 -22.77 0.24 -5.15
CA GLY A 37 -23.66 0.35 -4.00
C GLY A 37 -23.65 -0.87 -3.07
N LYS A 38 -22.79 -1.86 -3.35
CA LYS A 38 -22.69 -3.09 -2.55
C LYS A 38 -21.87 -2.90 -1.28
N TYR A 39 -20.93 -1.95 -1.30
CA TYR A 39 -19.97 -1.74 -0.24
C TYR A 39 -20.02 -0.30 0.26
N GLN A 40 -19.88 -0.11 1.55
CA GLN A 40 -19.71 1.22 2.14
C GLN A 40 -18.27 1.70 1.87
N PHE A 41 -18.03 2.13 0.64
CA PHE A 41 -16.71 2.47 0.14
C PHE A 41 -16.70 3.90 -0.43
N SER A 42 -15.80 4.71 0.08
CA SER A 42 -15.60 6.09 -0.37
C SER A 42 -14.16 6.30 -0.81
N VAL A 43 -13.96 7.13 -1.82
CA VAL A 43 -12.63 7.47 -2.33
C VAL A 43 -12.42 8.97 -2.34
N ILE A 44 -11.23 9.40 -1.96
CA ILE A 44 -10.73 10.75 -2.17
C ILE A 44 -9.33 10.67 -2.78
N THR A 45 -8.96 11.70 -3.52
CA THR A 45 -7.77 11.71 -4.38
C THR A 45 -6.87 12.92 -4.11
N PRO A 46 -6.22 12.99 -2.93
CA PRO A 46 -5.25 14.06 -2.67
C PRO A 46 -4.00 13.92 -3.56
N GLY A 47 -3.79 12.75 -4.18
CA GLY A 47 -2.57 12.50 -4.94
C GLY A 47 -1.33 12.61 -4.07
N ALA A 48 -0.29 13.27 -4.58
CA ALA A 48 0.97 13.47 -3.85
C ALA A 48 0.90 14.57 -2.77
N ASP A 49 -0.24 15.24 -2.59
CA ASP A 49 -0.41 16.26 -1.55
C ASP A 49 -0.58 15.60 -0.16
N LYS A 50 0.53 15.48 0.54
CA LYS A 50 0.59 14.86 1.88
C LYS A 50 -0.28 15.61 2.89
N ILE A 51 -0.35 16.94 2.81
CA ILE A 51 -1.14 17.75 3.77
C ILE A 51 -2.63 17.50 3.57
N GLU A 52 -3.10 17.45 2.33
CA GLU A 52 -4.50 17.13 2.07
C GLU A 52 -4.84 15.68 2.45
N ALA A 53 -3.91 14.74 2.24
CA ALA A 53 -4.08 13.37 2.71
C ALA A 53 -4.22 13.29 4.24
N LEU A 54 -3.35 13.98 5.00
CA LEU A 54 -3.42 14.03 6.47
C LEU A 54 -4.71 14.72 6.96
N LYS A 55 -5.16 15.78 6.31
CA LYS A 55 -6.46 16.41 6.62
C LYS A 55 -7.61 15.43 6.41
N ALA A 56 -7.55 14.64 5.34
CA ALA A 56 -8.57 13.62 5.07
C ALA A 56 -8.60 12.55 6.16
N VAL A 57 -7.45 12.01 6.58
CA VAL A 57 -7.36 11.07 7.69
C VAL A 57 -8.03 11.66 8.93
N LYS A 58 -7.66 12.88 9.34
CA LYS A 58 -8.19 13.51 10.55
C LYS A 58 -9.69 13.81 10.50
N ARG A 59 -10.20 14.28 9.36
CA ARG A 59 -11.59 14.74 9.24
C ARG A 59 -12.57 13.62 8.92
N LEU A 60 -12.14 12.68 8.10
CA LEU A 60 -13.00 11.64 7.56
C LEU A 60 -12.74 10.29 8.22
N GLY A 61 -11.49 9.98 8.58
CA GLY A 61 -11.11 8.70 9.18
C GLY A 61 -12.01 8.25 10.31
N PRO A 62 -12.38 9.11 11.28
CA PRO A 62 -13.26 8.72 12.39
C PRO A 62 -14.68 8.30 11.97
N LYS A 63 -15.06 8.50 10.72
CA LYS A 63 -16.39 8.16 10.18
C LYS A 63 -16.42 6.80 9.48
N PHE A 64 -15.29 6.12 9.41
CA PHE A 64 -15.14 4.83 8.74
C PHE A 64 -14.54 3.80 9.68
N ASP A 65 -14.87 2.53 9.44
CA ASP A 65 -14.31 1.42 10.21
C ASP A 65 -12.83 1.20 9.86
N GLN A 66 -12.43 1.52 8.63
CA GLN A 66 -11.04 1.42 8.20
C GLN A 66 -10.65 2.47 7.17
N ILE A 67 -9.34 2.75 7.12
CA ILE A 67 -8.73 3.63 6.12
C ILE A 67 -7.73 2.80 5.31
N ILE A 68 -7.84 2.87 4.00
CA ILE A 68 -6.83 2.35 3.07
C ILE A 68 -6.10 3.52 2.45
N ILE A 69 -4.78 3.59 2.61
CA ILE A 69 -3.94 4.54 1.88
C ILE A 69 -3.26 3.81 0.74
N GLY A 70 -3.57 4.23 -0.49
CA GLY A 70 -2.89 3.76 -1.70
C GLY A 70 -1.81 4.73 -2.11
N GLY A 71 -0.61 4.24 -2.46
CA GLY A 71 0.44 5.14 -2.90
C GLY A 71 1.78 4.48 -3.19
N TYR A 72 2.70 5.30 -3.67
CA TYR A 72 4.10 4.96 -3.84
C TYR A 72 4.80 4.85 -2.49
N GLY A 73 5.60 3.79 -2.30
CA GLY A 73 6.18 3.46 -0.98
C GLY A 73 6.86 4.63 -0.26
N PRO A 74 7.84 5.31 -0.84
CA PRO A 74 8.52 6.45 -0.22
C PRO A 74 7.57 7.60 0.15
N LEU A 75 6.60 7.92 -0.69
CA LEU A 75 5.61 8.96 -0.38
C LEU A 75 4.75 8.57 0.81
N VAL A 76 4.33 7.31 0.89
CA VAL A 76 3.54 6.79 2.03
C VAL A 76 4.36 6.78 3.30
N LYS A 77 5.66 6.44 3.22
CA LYS A 77 6.58 6.56 4.36
C LYS A 77 6.61 7.97 4.91
N ASP A 78 6.85 8.94 4.03
CA ASP A 78 6.87 10.35 4.42
C ASP A 78 5.52 10.79 5.03
N LEU A 79 4.41 10.30 4.47
CA LEU A 79 3.08 10.59 4.99
C LEU A 79 2.89 10.06 6.41
N ILE A 80 3.39 8.84 6.68
CA ILE A 80 3.35 8.24 8.03
C ILE A 80 4.14 9.10 9.01
N ASP A 81 5.39 9.45 8.67
CA ASP A 81 6.25 10.27 9.52
C ASP A 81 5.66 11.67 9.75
N MET A 82 5.17 12.32 8.69
CA MET A 82 4.51 13.62 8.80
C MET A 82 3.23 13.54 9.64
N GLY A 83 2.48 12.45 9.56
CA GLY A 83 1.25 12.27 10.31
C GLY A 83 1.46 12.41 11.81
N GLU A 84 2.49 11.79 12.34
CA GLU A 84 2.85 11.93 13.76
C GLU A 84 3.17 13.39 14.14
N MET A 85 3.95 14.08 13.31
CA MET A 85 4.27 15.50 13.54
C MET A 85 3.03 16.39 13.46
N HIS A 86 2.01 16.00 12.72
CA HIS A 86 0.73 16.68 12.60
C HIS A 86 -0.33 16.20 13.60
N GLY A 87 0.07 15.40 14.60
CA GLY A 87 -0.80 14.94 15.69
C GLY A 87 -1.80 13.87 15.25
N ILE A 88 -1.40 12.99 14.32
CA ILE A 88 -2.13 11.76 13.99
C ILE A 88 -1.50 10.61 14.78
N THR A 89 -2.30 9.95 15.60
CA THR A 89 -1.96 8.68 16.21
C THR A 89 -2.50 7.59 15.32
N TRP A 90 -1.66 7.04 14.44
CA TRP A 90 -2.08 6.07 13.44
C TRP A 90 -2.79 4.85 14.04
N GLY A 91 -2.41 4.44 15.24
CA GLY A 91 -3.03 3.32 15.96
C GLY A 91 -4.49 3.55 16.39
N ASP A 92 -5.00 4.80 16.33
CA ASP A 92 -6.40 5.11 16.61
C ASP A 92 -7.33 4.65 15.47
N TYR A 93 -6.76 4.39 14.29
CA TYR A 93 -7.48 3.97 13.10
C TYR A 93 -7.17 2.51 12.75
N GLU A 94 -8.09 1.85 12.05
CA GLU A 94 -7.81 0.57 11.40
C GLU A 94 -7.16 0.86 10.04
N MET A 95 -5.84 0.88 10.01
CA MET A 95 -5.06 1.26 8.83
C MET A 95 -4.73 0.07 7.94
N LYS A 96 -4.82 0.29 6.64
CA LYS A 96 -4.35 -0.61 5.57
C LYS A 96 -3.58 0.19 4.53
N TYR A 97 -2.63 -0.46 3.87
CA TYR A 97 -1.81 0.19 2.85
C TYR A 97 -1.77 -0.63 1.57
N PHE A 98 -1.90 0.05 0.45
CA PHE A 98 -1.89 -0.55 -0.87
C PHE A 98 -0.83 0.12 -1.73
N PHE A 99 0.24 -0.59 -2.01
CA PHE A 99 1.42 -0.06 -2.68
C PHE A 99 1.47 -0.43 -4.16
N ALA A 100 2.15 0.40 -4.95
CA ALA A 100 2.53 0.13 -6.32
C ALA A 100 3.78 0.93 -6.72
N ALA A 101 4.18 0.79 -7.94
CA ALA A 101 5.25 1.49 -8.64
C ALA A 101 6.64 0.92 -8.40
N GLU A 102 6.91 0.31 -7.26
CA GLU A 102 8.20 -0.35 -7.00
C GLU A 102 8.03 -1.53 -6.02
N GLY A 103 9.04 -2.40 -6.01
CA GLY A 103 9.21 -3.39 -4.95
C GLY A 103 9.72 -2.75 -3.66
N PHE A 104 9.52 -3.42 -2.55
CA PHE A 104 10.06 -3.03 -1.26
C PHE A 104 10.48 -4.25 -0.42
N THR A 105 11.34 -4.01 0.56
CA THR A 105 11.82 -5.05 1.48
C THR A 105 10.81 -5.38 2.57
N GLU A 106 10.93 -6.56 3.19
CA GLU A 106 10.11 -6.90 4.36
C GLU A 106 10.41 -5.99 5.56
N GLY A 107 11.63 -5.43 5.65
CA GLY A 107 11.96 -4.40 6.65
C GLY A 107 11.14 -3.11 6.46
N PHE A 108 10.92 -2.69 5.22
CA PHE A 108 10.01 -1.58 4.94
C PHE A 108 8.56 -1.91 5.32
N ARG A 109 8.10 -3.14 5.04
CA ARG A 109 6.78 -3.60 5.48
C ARG A 109 6.63 -3.53 7.00
N ASP A 110 7.63 -3.99 7.74
CA ASP A 110 7.62 -3.96 9.21
C ASP A 110 7.58 -2.51 9.73
N TYR A 111 8.33 -1.61 9.10
CA TYR A 111 8.24 -0.18 9.39
C TYR A 111 6.80 0.34 9.23
N VAL A 112 6.17 0.05 8.10
CA VAL A 112 4.78 0.50 7.83
C VAL A 112 3.80 -0.10 8.84
N ILE A 113 3.96 -1.38 9.19
CA ILE A 113 3.11 -2.04 10.19
C ILE A 113 3.24 -1.34 11.54
N GLN A 114 4.46 -1.12 12.01
CA GLN A 114 4.72 -0.55 13.33
C GLN A 114 4.33 0.93 13.42
N ARG A 115 4.73 1.73 12.43
CA ARG A 115 4.57 3.19 12.45
C ARG A 115 3.24 3.64 11.85
N GLY A 116 2.73 2.90 10.88
CA GLY A 116 1.51 3.24 10.15
C GLY A 116 0.22 2.71 10.79
N GLY A 117 0.27 2.15 12.00
CA GLY A 117 -0.93 1.72 12.75
C GLY A 117 -1.66 0.50 12.18
N VAL A 118 -0.95 -0.39 11.50
CA VAL A 118 -1.55 -1.63 10.98
C VAL A 118 -1.76 -2.61 12.13
N ARG A 119 -3.01 -2.85 12.51
CA ARG A 119 -3.37 -3.77 13.61
C ARG A 119 -3.37 -5.24 13.18
N ALA A 120 -3.83 -5.50 11.98
CA ALA A 120 -3.77 -6.83 11.41
C ALA A 120 -2.35 -7.11 10.93
N SER A 121 -1.97 -8.36 10.90
CA SER A 121 -0.69 -8.86 10.45
C SER A 121 -0.20 -8.24 9.12
N PHE A 122 0.94 -8.68 8.66
CA PHE A 122 1.62 -8.24 7.44
C PHE A 122 0.72 -8.09 6.19
N TYR A 123 -0.43 -8.78 6.09
CA TYR A 123 -1.35 -8.64 4.95
C TYR A 123 -2.22 -7.37 4.98
N GLY A 124 -2.09 -6.54 6.02
CA GLY A 124 -2.60 -5.16 6.01
C GLY A 124 -1.80 -4.22 5.10
N THR A 125 -0.72 -4.72 4.50
CA THR A 125 0.14 -4.01 3.56
C THR A 125 0.32 -4.86 2.31
N ILE A 126 -0.27 -4.48 1.19
CA ILE A 126 -0.23 -5.24 -0.06
C ILE A 126 0.44 -4.41 -1.14
N ASN A 127 1.37 -5.01 -1.86
CA ASN A 127 1.94 -4.45 -3.07
C ASN A 127 1.30 -5.06 -4.31
N HIS A 128 1.14 -4.26 -5.36
CA HIS A 128 0.74 -4.75 -6.66
C HIS A 128 1.71 -4.29 -7.74
N TYR A 129 1.80 -5.07 -8.78
CA TYR A 129 2.63 -4.83 -9.95
C TYR A 129 1.77 -4.59 -11.17
N GLY A 130 2.14 -3.59 -11.94
CA GLY A 130 1.46 -3.27 -13.19
C GLY A 130 2.24 -2.27 -14.03
N THR A 131 1.77 -2.06 -15.24
CA THR A 131 2.32 -1.09 -16.18
C THR A 131 1.23 -0.17 -16.72
N ALA A 132 1.65 0.94 -17.31
CA ALA A 132 0.71 1.89 -17.94
C ALA A 132 -0.11 1.24 -19.06
N ASP A 133 0.48 0.32 -19.81
CA ASP A 133 -0.17 -0.30 -20.96
C ASP A 133 -1.10 -1.46 -20.60
N LEU A 134 -0.74 -2.23 -19.58
CA LEU A 134 -1.45 -3.46 -19.22
C LEU A 134 -2.31 -3.32 -17.94
N GLY A 135 -2.16 -2.24 -17.20
CA GLY A 135 -2.80 -2.08 -15.91
C GLY A 135 -2.19 -3.01 -14.84
N THR A 136 -3.00 -3.48 -13.89
CA THR A 136 -2.55 -4.39 -12.83
C THR A 136 -2.34 -5.79 -13.38
N MET A 137 -1.11 -6.29 -13.26
CA MET A 137 -0.69 -7.62 -13.75
C MET A 137 -0.61 -8.65 -12.63
N ALA A 138 -0.19 -8.25 -11.44
CA ALA A 138 -0.05 -9.12 -10.28
C ALA A 138 -0.22 -8.33 -8.97
N HIS A 139 -0.53 -9.03 -7.90
CA HIS A 139 -0.56 -8.47 -6.56
C HIS A 139 -0.09 -9.50 -5.55
N GLU A 140 0.41 -9.03 -4.42
CA GLU A 140 0.74 -9.89 -3.30
C GLU A 140 -0.52 -10.54 -2.71
N THR A 141 -0.32 -11.75 -2.22
CA THR A 141 -1.30 -12.47 -1.41
C THR A 141 -0.71 -12.71 -0.02
N PRO A 142 -1.53 -13.01 1.01
CA PRO A 142 -1.00 -13.40 2.31
C PRO A 142 0.02 -14.54 2.23
N LEU A 143 -0.20 -15.50 1.33
CA LEU A 143 0.74 -16.62 1.13
C LEU A 143 2.06 -16.15 0.52
N SER A 144 2.03 -15.32 -0.52
CA SER A 144 3.27 -14.81 -1.14
C SER A 144 4.10 -13.96 -0.15
N ILE A 145 3.43 -13.20 0.71
CA ILE A 145 4.11 -12.44 1.76
C ILE A 145 4.77 -13.37 2.79
N ILE A 146 4.07 -14.43 3.23
CA ILE A 146 4.64 -15.43 4.15
C ILE A 146 5.87 -16.07 3.52
N ILE A 147 5.78 -16.50 2.27
CA ILE A 147 6.92 -17.13 1.55
C ILE A 147 8.11 -16.18 1.50
N ARG A 148 7.90 -14.91 1.16
CA ARG A 148 8.98 -13.90 1.16
C ARG A 148 9.62 -13.72 2.54
N ARG A 149 8.82 -13.63 3.60
CA ARG A 149 9.32 -13.48 4.96
C ARG A 149 10.16 -14.70 5.39
N LEU A 150 9.68 -15.89 5.10
CA LEU A 150 10.43 -17.12 5.37
C LEU A 150 11.72 -17.22 4.55
N ALA A 151 11.71 -16.76 3.30
CA ALA A 151 12.89 -16.75 2.44
C ALA A 151 13.96 -15.75 2.93
N VAL A 152 13.58 -14.64 3.56
CA VAL A 152 14.54 -13.72 4.21
C VAL A 152 15.24 -14.38 5.40
N GLU A 153 14.54 -15.26 6.12
CA GLU A 153 15.07 -15.92 7.31
C GLU A 153 15.80 -17.23 6.99
N LYS A 154 15.47 -17.89 5.88
CA LYS A 154 15.93 -19.25 5.54
C LYS A 154 16.44 -19.29 4.10
N GLU A 155 17.76 -19.43 3.97
CA GLU A 155 18.44 -19.49 2.67
C GLU A 155 17.96 -20.67 1.80
N GLU A 156 17.58 -21.79 2.41
CA GLU A 156 17.02 -22.94 1.70
C GLU A 156 15.72 -22.57 0.97
N ILE A 157 14.81 -21.88 1.65
CA ILE A 157 13.54 -21.42 1.05
C ILE A 157 13.81 -20.39 -0.03
N PHE A 158 14.76 -19.48 0.22
CA PHE A 158 15.16 -18.50 -0.79
C PHE A 158 15.66 -19.18 -2.07
N SER A 159 16.54 -20.16 -1.92
CA SER A 159 17.12 -20.92 -3.03
C SER A 159 16.07 -21.73 -3.78
N ASP A 160 15.14 -22.37 -3.07
CA ASP A 160 14.12 -23.19 -3.69
C ASP A 160 13.06 -22.38 -4.46
N VAL A 161 12.67 -21.22 -3.93
CA VAL A 161 11.58 -20.42 -4.49
C VAL A 161 12.09 -19.37 -5.48
N PHE A 162 13.26 -18.79 -5.21
CA PHE A 162 13.83 -17.68 -5.96
C PHE A 162 15.18 -18.01 -6.64
N ALA A 163 15.53 -19.29 -6.74
CA ALA A 163 16.81 -19.74 -7.30
C ALA A 163 17.13 -19.16 -8.68
N GLU A 164 16.12 -18.93 -9.50
CA GLU A 164 16.29 -18.26 -10.79
C GLU A 164 16.48 -16.74 -10.66
N ALA A 165 16.00 -16.13 -9.59
CA ALA A 165 16.21 -14.71 -9.32
C ALA A 165 17.69 -14.38 -9.04
N HIS A 166 18.48 -15.33 -8.55
CA HIS A 166 19.93 -15.20 -8.43
C HIS A 166 20.66 -15.05 -9.78
N ARG A 167 20.04 -15.43 -10.87
CA ARG A 167 20.57 -15.25 -12.23
C ARG A 167 20.18 -13.92 -12.86
N GLN A 168 19.28 -13.19 -12.24
CA GLN A 168 18.89 -11.84 -12.64
C GLN A 168 19.71 -10.81 -11.85
N PRO A 169 20.23 -9.75 -12.50
CA PRO A 169 21.14 -8.79 -11.86
C PRO A 169 20.46 -7.78 -10.93
N PHE A 170 19.39 -8.15 -10.26
CA PHE A 170 18.76 -7.32 -9.23
C PHE A 170 18.90 -7.97 -7.86
N PRO A 171 19.98 -7.70 -7.11
CA PRO A 171 19.98 -8.00 -5.69
C PRO A 171 18.83 -7.22 -5.03
N LEU A 172 18.13 -7.87 -4.11
CA LEU A 172 17.05 -7.25 -3.32
C LEU A 172 17.52 -6.03 -2.49
N GLU A 173 18.82 -5.75 -2.49
CA GLU A 173 19.48 -4.67 -1.75
C GLU A 173 19.77 -3.42 -2.57
N GLU A 174 19.72 -3.49 -3.90
CA GLU A 174 20.07 -2.36 -4.77
C GLU A 174 19.00 -2.12 -5.84
N VAL A 175 17.89 -1.52 -5.43
CA VAL A 175 17.12 -0.73 -6.40
C VAL A 175 17.74 0.67 -6.36
N PRO A 176 18.43 1.12 -7.42
CA PRO A 176 18.88 2.50 -7.49
C PRO A 176 17.63 3.38 -7.37
N LEU A 177 17.64 4.27 -6.41
CA LEU A 177 16.73 5.42 -6.39
C LEU A 177 17.05 6.25 -7.64
N GLY A 178 16.50 5.86 -8.75
CA GLY A 178 16.64 6.52 -10.05
C GLY A 178 15.42 7.37 -10.31
N LEU A 179 15.57 8.67 -10.01
CA LEU A 179 14.96 9.90 -10.53
C LEU A 179 13.43 9.90 -10.72
#